data_293184d384a2933763359e6765f846af
#
_entry.id   293184d384a2933763359e6765f846af
#
_cell.length_a   1.000
_cell.length_b   1.000
_cell.length_c   1.000
_cell.angle_alpha   90.00
_cell.angle_beta   90.00
_cell.angle_gamma   90.00
#
_symmetry.space_group_name_H-M   'P 1'
#
loop_
_entity.id
_entity.type
_entity.pdbx_description
1 polymer ?
#
loop_
_entity_poly.entity_id
_entity_poly.type
_entity_poly.pdbx_seq_one_letter_code
_entity_poly.pdbx_strand_id
1 'polypeptide(L)'
;EKLRDFDYLLSNFYTVDSSTMIGPDQLNADDLLGRDMKIDNSTGGPKILIFHTHSQEEFADSTPGDPETSIVGVGEYLTQLLNEKGIETIHDTGVYDIINGRLDRSNAYENAEASVRPIIEANPTIEVAIDLHRDGVAEGTHLVTEINGKPTAKIMYFNGLSRSRTNGDIDYLYNPYIQDNLAFSLQMQLASESMYPGFARHIYLRAYRYNLHLLPKSLLVEAGAQTNTVEEMMNAMEVLADTLYHVIMDED
;
A
#
# COMPACT_ATOMS: atom_id res chain seq x y z
N GLU A 1 -18.32 18.62 -1.22
CA GLU A 1 -18.73 19.39 0.00
C GLU A 1 -18.66 18.51 1.25
N LYS A 2 -19.25 17.30 1.25
CA LYS A 2 -19.25 16.40 2.42
C LYS A 2 -17.83 16.01 2.90
N LEU A 3 -16.87 15.82 1.99
CA LEU A 3 -15.50 15.44 2.35
C LEU A 3 -14.76 16.52 3.16
N ARG A 4 -15.24 17.77 3.16
CA ARG A 4 -14.68 18.85 3.98
C ARG A 4 -15.07 18.76 5.45
N ASP A 5 -16.10 17.99 5.77
CA ASP A 5 -16.46 17.68 7.14
C ASP A 5 -15.53 16.60 7.69
N PHE A 6 -14.78 16.92 8.74
CA PHE A 6 -13.79 16.02 9.32
C PHE A 6 -14.42 14.73 9.86
N ASP A 7 -15.55 14.83 10.56
CA ASP A 7 -16.20 13.66 11.15
C ASP A 7 -16.77 12.75 10.07
N TYR A 8 -17.31 13.35 9.00
CA TYR A 8 -17.76 12.58 7.83
C TYR A 8 -16.59 11.87 7.15
N LEU A 9 -15.49 12.58 6.88
CA LEU A 9 -14.30 12.02 6.22
C LEU A 9 -13.72 10.88 7.05
N LEU A 10 -13.52 11.10 8.35
CA LEU A 10 -12.97 10.11 9.26
C LEU A 10 -13.85 8.87 9.35
N SER A 11 -15.15 9.03 9.59
CA SER A 11 -16.06 7.91 9.83
C SER A 11 -16.36 7.06 8.59
N ASN A 12 -16.31 7.66 7.41
CA ASN A 12 -16.64 6.95 6.16
C ASN A 12 -15.44 6.31 5.46
N PHE A 13 -14.21 6.79 5.73
CA PHE A 13 -13.04 6.36 4.96
C PHE A 13 -11.89 5.80 5.79
N TYR A 14 -11.90 5.97 7.12
CA TYR A 14 -10.76 5.61 7.96
C TYR A 14 -11.14 4.71 9.13
N THR A 15 -10.21 3.86 9.48
CA THR A 15 -10.17 3.12 10.76
C THR A 15 -8.91 3.54 11.49
N VAL A 16 -9.06 4.13 12.67
CA VAL A 16 -7.93 4.60 13.49
C VAL A 16 -7.62 3.54 14.55
N ASP A 17 -6.41 2.98 14.49
CA ASP A 17 -5.92 2.06 15.52
C ASP A 17 -5.80 2.76 16.88
N SER A 18 -6.03 2.03 17.96
CA SER A 18 -5.97 2.56 19.32
C SER A 18 -4.60 3.13 19.70
N SER A 19 -3.55 2.77 18.98
CA SER A 19 -2.17 3.25 19.18
C SER A 19 -1.93 4.69 18.74
N THR A 20 -2.81 5.25 17.89
CA THR A 20 -2.60 6.58 17.29
C THR A 20 -3.84 7.46 17.34
N MET A 21 -3.70 8.68 16.85
CA MET A 21 -4.78 9.66 16.71
C MET A 21 -4.51 10.57 15.51
N ILE A 22 -5.57 11.13 14.94
CA ILE A 22 -5.49 12.07 13.84
C ILE A 22 -6.51 13.20 14.06
N GLY A 23 -6.19 14.39 13.57
CA GLY A 23 -7.03 15.58 13.70
C GLY A 23 -7.37 16.24 12.36
N PRO A 24 -8.24 17.27 12.38
CA PRO A 24 -8.65 17.97 11.17
C PRO A 24 -7.55 18.80 10.50
N ASP A 25 -6.45 19.03 11.19
CA ASP A 25 -5.23 19.62 10.62
C ASP A 25 -4.52 18.67 9.63
N GLN A 26 -4.63 17.38 9.86
CA GLN A 26 -4.06 16.33 8.98
C GLN A 26 -5.10 15.80 7.98
N LEU A 27 -6.33 15.55 8.40
CA LEU A 27 -7.43 15.13 7.51
C LEU A 27 -8.20 16.36 7.00
N ASN A 28 -7.57 17.10 6.12
CA ASN A 28 -8.17 18.24 5.41
C ASN A 28 -8.36 17.86 3.95
N ALA A 29 -9.60 17.71 3.50
CA ALA A 29 -9.91 17.26 2.14
C ALA A 29 -9.37 18.19 1.07
N ASP A 30 -9.40 19.52 1.28
CA ASP A 30 -8.91 20.48 0.30
C ASP A 30 -7.38 20.36 0.13
N ASP A 31 -6.62 20.14 1.20
CA ASP A 31 -5.19 19.87 1.14
C ASP A 31 -4.92 18.52 0.47
N LEU A 32 -5.53 17.44 0.97
CA LEU A 32 -5.23 16.09 0.51
C LEU A 32 -5.64 15.84 -0.95
N LEU A 33 -6.77 16.39 -1.39
CA LEU A 33 -7.23 16.25 -2.77
C LEU A 33 -6.60 17.29 -3.72
N GLY A 34 -6.04 18.36 -3.17
CA GLY A 34 -5.34 19.40 -3.94
C GLY A 34 -3.88 19.04 -4.25
N ARG A 35 -3.32 18.02 -3.63
CA ARG A 35 -1.95 17.56 -3.90
C ARG A 35 -1.89 16.76 -5.19
N ASP A 36 -0.94 17.11 -6.05
CA ASP A 36 -0.72 16.41 -7.31
C ASP A 36 -0.01 15.08 -7.06
N MET A 37 -0.68 13.96 -7.40
CA MET A 37 -0.14 12.61 -7.30
C MET A 37 0.30 12.05 -8.66
N LYS A 38 0.26 12.85 -9.72
CA LYS A 38 0.73 12.42 -11.04
C LYS A 38 2.25 12.23 -11.05
N ILE A 39 2.71 11.27 -11.84
CA ILE A 39 4.13 11.03 -12.06
C ILE A 39 4.57 11.64 -13.39
N ASP A 40 5.85 11.98 -13.49
CA ASP A 40 6.45 12.34 -14.78
C ASP A 40 6.87 11.06 -15.52
N ASN A 41 6.01 10.61 -16.43
CA ASN A 41 6.29 9.45 -17.29
C ASN A 41 6.86 9.86 -18.66
N SER A 42 7.23 11.11 -18.86
CA SER A 42 7.85 11.60 -20.10
C SER A 42 9.33 11.22 -20.22
N THR A 43 10.00 10.94 -19.11
CA THR A 43 11.39 10.50 -19.04
C THR A 43 11.48 8.98 -18.88
N GLY A 44 12.52 8.36 -19.44
CA GLY A 44 12.78 6.94 -19.27
C GLY A 44 13.21 6.57 -17.84
N GLY A 45 13.25 5.29 -17.58
CA GLY A 45 13.65 4.71 -16.31
C GLY A 45 12.47 4.30 -15.42
N PRO A 46 12.74 3.51 -14.36
CA PRO A 46 11.70 3.01 -13.48
C PRO A 46 11.01 4.14 -12.71
N LYS A 47 9.69 4.01 -12.55
CA LYS A 47 8.82 4.98 -11.85
C LYS A 47 8.25 4.42 -10.56
N ILE A 48 8.09 3.11 -10.48
CA ILE A 48 7.48 2.43 -9.34
C ILE A 48 8.44 1.38 -8.82
N LEU A 49 8.56 1.30 -7.51
CA LEU A 49 9.22 0.21 -6.79
C LEU A 49 8.17 -0.55 -5.97
N ILE A 50 8.08 -1.85 -6.18
CA ILE A 50 7.29 -2.77 -5.36
C ILE A 50 8.25 -3.62 -4.53
N PHE A 51 8.01 -3.74 -3.25
CA PHE A 51 8.77 -4.57 -2.33
C PHE A 51 7.87 -5.19 -1.26
N HIS A 52 8.41 -6.07 -0.44
CA HIS A 52 7.67 -6.79 0.59
C HIS A 52 8.49 -6.82 1.89
N THR A 53 8.10 -6.01 2.88
CA THR A 53 8.72 -6.09 4.20
C THR A 53 8.51 -7.48 4.81
N HIS A 54 7.35 -8.09 4.54
CA HIS A 54 7.01 -9.47 4.93
C HIS A 54 6.81 -10.34 3.68
N SER A 55 7.89 -10.97 3.21
CA SER A 55 7.88 -11.77 1.98
C SER A 55 7.37 -13.21 2.16
N GLN A 56 7.20 -13.67 3.42
CA GLN A 56 6.81 -15.05 3.73
C GLN A 56 5.29 -15.23 3.87
N GLU A 57 4.51 -14.28 3.41
CA GLU A 57 3.05 -14.31 3.51
C GLU A 57 2.44 -15.18 2.42
N GLU A 58 1.68 -16.20 2.83
CA GLU A 58 1.01 -17.19 1.98
C GLU A 58 -0.52 -17.09 2.11
N PHE A 59 -1.23 -17.78 1.22
CA PHE A 59 -2.69 -17.79 1.10
C PHE A 59 -3.25 -19.19 1.33
N ALA A 60 -4.59 -19.33 1.28
CA ALA A 60 -5.28 -20.58 1.62
C ALA A 60 -4.87 -21.76 0.74
N ASP A 61 -4.55 -21.51 -0.52
CA ASP A 61 -4.16 -22.51 -1.52
C ASP A 61 -2.71 -22.36 -2.00
N SER A 62 -1.88 -21.59 -1.30
CA SER A 62 -0.46 -21.51 -1.61
C SER A 62 0.22 -22.88 -1.48
N THR A 63 1.16 -23.16 -2.37
CA THR A 63 2.10 -24.25 -2.18
C THR A 63 3.14 -23.83 -1.14
N PRO A 64 3.22 -24.50 0.02
CA PRO A 64 4.11 -24.07 1.09
C PRO A 64 5.57 -23.91 0.63
N GLY A 65 6.13 -22.73 0.89
CA GLY A 65 7.50 -22.38 0.54
C GLY A 65 7.73 -22.02 -0.93
N ASP A 66 6.68 -22.01 -1.76
CA ASP A 66 6.76 -21.58 -3.15
C ASP A 66 6.46 -20.07 -3.26
N PRO A 67 7.47 -19.22 -3.54
CA PRO A 67 7.26 -17.78 -3.61
C PRO A 67 6.30 -17.36 -4.73
N GLU A 68 6.15 -18.13 -5.80
CA GLU A 68 5.21 -17.81 -6.89
C GLU A 68 3.75 -17.85 -6.43
N THR A 69 3.44 -18.60 -5.38
CA THR A 69 2.10 -18.71 -4.79
C THR A 69 1.96 -17.89 -3.50
N SER A 70 2.96 -17.08 -3.16
CA SER A 70 2.98 -16.17 -2.02
C SER A 70 2.69 -14.74 -2.42
N ILE A 71 2.78 -13.82 -1.45
CA ILE A 71 2.69 -12.37 -1.69
C ILE A 71 3.73 -11.89 -2.71
N VAL A 72 4.88 -12.55 -2.81
CA VAL A 72 5.92 -12.23 -3.79
C VAL A 72 5.44 -12.49 -5.22
N GLY A 73 4.79 -13.62 -5.48
CA GLY A 73 4.18 -13.93 -6.77
C GLY A 73 3.06 -12.95 -7.14
N VAL A 74 2.28 -12.51 -6.15
CA VAL A 74 1.26 -11.48 -6.32
C VAL A 74 1.91 -10.14 -6.69
N GLY A 75 2.99 -9.76 -6.04
CA GLY A 75 3.78 -8.57 -6.36
C GLY A 75 4.41 -8.62 -7.75
N GLU A 76 4.86 -9.79 -8.18
CA GLU A 76 5.38 -10.01 -9.55
C GLU A 76 4.29 -9.77 -10.59
N TYR A 77 3.09 -10.26 -10.34
CA TYR A 77 1.96 -10.03 -11.25
C TYR A 77 1.57 -8.55 -11.33
N LEU A 78 1.52 -7.84 -10.20
CA LEU A 78 1.30 -6.40 -10.20
C LEU A 78 2.38 -5.65 -10.99
N THR A 79 3.64 -6.04 -10.82
CA THR A 79 4.77 -5.48 -11.56
C THR A 79 4.61 -5.66 -13.06
N GLN A 80 4.25 -6.87 -13.50
CA GLN A 80 3.97 -7.17 -14.90
C GLN A 80 2.84 -6.29 -15.45
N LEU A 81 1.72 -6.19 -14.74
CA LEU A 81 0.56 -5.38 -15.15
C LEU A 81 0.92 -3.90 -15.31
N LEU A 82 1.71 -3.33 -14.41
CA LEU A 82 2.14 -1.94 -14.49
C LEU A 82 3.11 -1.71 -15.66
N ASN A 83 4.05 -2.63 -15.90
CA ASN A 83 4.92 -2.57 -17.07
C ASN A 83 4.13 -2.66 -18.38
N GLU A 84 3.13 -3.53 -18.46
CA GLU A 84 2.23 -3.65 -19.62
C GLU A 84 1.43 -2.35 -19.87
N LYS A 85 1.13 -1.60 -18.83
CA LYS A 85 0.49 -0.27 -18.91
C LYS A 85 1.48 0.86 -19.29
N GLY A 86 2.74 0.55 -19.52
CA GLY A 86 3.77 1.51 -19.90
C GLY A 86 4.42 2.26 -18.75
N ILE A 87 4.25 1.78 -17.51
CA ILE A 87 4.91 2.34 -16.32
C ILE A 87 6.01 1.38 -15.89
N GLU A 88 7.27 1.74 -16.17
CA GLU A 88 8.41 0.90 -15.81
C GLU A 88 8.48 0.72 -14.29
N THR A 89 8.43 -0.53 -13.86
CA THR A 89 8.30 -0.92 -12.45
C THR A 89 9.39 -1.91 -12.10
N ILE A 90 10.06 -1.68 -10.96
CA ILE A 90 11.02 -2.60 -10.35
C ILE A 90 10.27 -3.39 -9.26
N HIS A 91 10.47 -4.70 -9.25
CA HIS A 91 10.07 -5.57 -8.17
C HIS A 91 11.30 -6.02 -7.37
N ASP A 92 11.39 -5.58 -6.13
CA ASP A 92 12.39 -6.07 -5.18
C ASP A 92 11.85 -7.32 -4.48
N THR A 93 12.52 -8.43 -4.67
CA THR A 93 12.20 -9.73 -4.07
C THR A 93 13.08 -10.07 -2.87
N GLY A 94 13.72 -9.08 -2.27
CA GLY A 94 14.50 -9.24 -1.05
C GLY A 94 13.69 -9.84 0.10
N VAL A 95 14.37 -10.56 0.97
CA VAL A 95 13.79 -11.21 2.16
C VAL A 95 14.27 -10.48 3.41
N TYR A 96 13.35 -9.88 4.16
CA TYR A 96 13.66 -8.99 5.28
C TYR A 96 13.17 -9.49 6.63
N ASP A 97 12.39 -10.56 6.64
CA ASP A 97 11.75 -11.16 7.79
C ASP A 97 12.25 -12.58 8.14
N ILE A 98 13.37 -12.98 7.53
CA ILE A 98 14.07 -14.22 7.85
C ILE A 98 15.47 -13.89 8.39
N ILE A 99 15.73 -14.25 9.64
CA ILE A 99 17.03 -14.08 10.30
C ILE A 99 17.57 -15.45 10.71
N ASN A 100 18.76 -15.78 10.28
CA ASN A 100 19.40 -17.08 10.57
C ASN A 100 18.49 -18.29 10.23
N GLY A 101 17.75 -18.20 9.11
CA GLY A 101 16.84 -19.24 8.65
C GLY A 101 15.52 -19.37 9.43
N ARG A 102 15.19 -18.39 10.27
CA ARG A 102 13.95 -18.35 11.04
C ARG A 102 13.17 -17.07 10.78
N LEU A 103 11.83 -17.19 10.79
CA LEU A 103 10.96 -16.03 10.71
C LEU A 103 11.17 -15.12 11.92
N ASP A 104 11.59 -13.90 11.66
CA ASP A 104 11.77 -12.84 12.67
C ASP A 104 11.35 -11.50 12.07
N ARG A 105 10.23 -10.98 12.52
CA ARG A 105 9.66 -9.72 12.04
C ARG A 105 10.05 -8.50 12.89
N SER A 106 10.82 -8.69 13.95
CA SER A 106 11.13 -7.62 14.92
C SER A 106 11.84 -6.42 14.30
N ASN A 107 12.70 -6.64 13.30
CA ASN A 107 13.44 -5.59 12.57
C ASN A 107 13.19 -5.64 11.06
N ALA A 108 12.06 -6.18 10.62
CA ALA A 108 11.79 -6.37 9.20
C ALA A 108 11.73 -5.03 8.43
N TYR A 109 11.15 -3.99 9.02
CA TYR A 109 11.10 -2.65 8.40
C TYR A 109 12.47 -2.00 8.27
N GLU A 110 13.32 -2.10 9.28
CA GLU A 110 14.69 -1.60 9.25
C GLU A 110 15.54 -2.37 8.23
N ASN A 111 15.38 -3.69 8.17
CA ASN A 111 16.06 -4.53 7.19
C ASN A 111 15.62 -4.20 5.76
N ALA A 112 14.32 -4.01 5.54
CA ALA A 112 13.78 -3.58 4.25
C ALA A 112 14.31 -2.20 3.86
N GLU A 113 14.30 -1.22 4.75
CA GLU A 113 14.81 0.13 4.49
C GLU A 113 16.28 0.11 4.05
N ALA A 114 17.11 -0.69 4.72
CA ALA A 114 18.54 -0.80 4.39
C ALA A 114 18.80 -1.30 2.96
N SER A 115 17.86 -2.04 2.37
CA SER A 115 17.96 -2.56 1.00
C SER A 115 17.19 -1.69 -0.01
N VAL A 116 16.02 -1.20 0.35
CA VAL A 116 15.13 -0.43 -0.54
C VAL A 116 15.65 0.99 -0.78
N ARG A 117 16.20 1.64 0.25
CA ARG A 117 16.76 3.00 0.11
C ARG A 117 17.85 3.08 -0.97
N PRO A 118 18.86 2.19 -1.02
CA PRO A 118 19.84 2.18 -2.10
C PRO A 118 19.25 1.98 -3.49
N ILE A 119 18.17 1.21 -3.63
CA ILE A 119 17.47 1.03 -4.91
C ILE A 119 16.87 2.36 -5.38
N ILE A 120 16.20 3.08 -4.48
CA ILE A 120 15.61 4.39 -4.77
C ILE A 120 16.71 5.41 -5.12
N GLU A 121 17.80 5.45 -4.36
CA GLU A 121 18.93 6.36 -4.61
C GLU A 121 19.64 6.08 -5.94
N ALA A 122 19.76 4.81 -6.33
CA ALA A 122 20.33 4.40 -7.61
C ALA A 122 19.40 4.66 -8.81
N ASN A 123 18.11 4.82 -8.58
CA ASN A 123 17.09 5.04 -9.60
C ASN A 123 16.25 6.28 -9.27
N PRO A 124 16.81 7.50 -9.47
CA PRO A 124 16.16 8.74 -9.06
C PRO A 124 14.87 9.07 -9.82
N THR A 125 14.53 8.32 -10.86
CA THR A 125 13.25 8.42 -11.56
C THR A 125 12.09 7.75 -10.83
N ILE A 126 12.35 6.93 -9.81
CA ILE A 126 11.31 6.30 -8.99
C ILE A 126 10.58 7.38 -8.19
N GLU A 127 9.26 7.46 -8.37
CA GLU A 127 8.39 8.40 -7.68
C GLU A 127 7.40 7.71 -6.73
N VAL A 128 7.15 6.41 -6.92
CA VAL A 128 6.18 5.62 -6.15
C VAL A 128 6.86 4.42 -5.52
N ALA A 129 6.65 4.21 -4.24
CA ALA A 129 7.09 3.01 -3.52
C ALA A 129 5.88 2.31 -2.90
N ILE A 130 5.72 1.02 -3.19
CA ILE A 130 4.61 0.20 -2.69
C ILE A 130 5.18 -0.96 -1.89
N ASP A 131 4.86 -1.00 -0.60
CA ASP A 131 5.09 -2.16 0.27
C ASP A 131 3.82 -3.02 0.26
N LEU A 132 3.88 -4.16 -0.44
CA LEU A 132 2.73 -5.02 -0.65
C LEU A 132 2.70 -6.17 0.36
N HIS A 133 1.63 -6.22 1.13
CA HIS A 133 1.34 -7.17 2.19
C HIS A 133 0.01 -7.89 1.97
N ARG A 134 -0.26 -8.90 2.75
CA ARG A 134 -1.60 -9.38 3.07
C ARG A 134 -1.93 -9.11 4.53
N ASP A 135 -3.22 -9.03 4.84
CA ASP A 135 -3.70 -8.91 6.23
C ASP A 135 -3.69 -10.28 6.95
N GLY A 136 -3.80 -10.26 8.25
CA GLY A 136 -4.07 -11.42 9.11
C GLY A 136 -5.44 -11.26 9.76
N VAL A 137 -6.36 -12.18 9.49
CA VAL A 137 -7.74 -12.13 9.97
C VAL A 137 -8.13 -13.45 10.65
N ALA A 138 -9.26 -13.46 11.35
CA ALA A 138 -9.84 -14.69 11.89
C ALA A 138 -10.15 -15.68 10.75
N GLU A 139 -9.99 -16.98 11.00
CA GLU A 139 -10.15 -18.05 10.00
C GLU A 139 -11.51 -18.02 9.27
N GLY A 140 -12.58 -17.57 9.93
CA GLY A 140 -13.91 -17.42 9.35
C GLY A 140 -14.11 -16.16 8.52
N THR A 141 -13.12 -15.27 8.42
CA THR A 141 -13.22 -14.02 7.68
C THR A 141 -12.64 -14.21 6.27
N HIS A 142 -13.44 -13.95 5.26
CA HIS A 142 -13.04 -14.02 3.87
C HIS A 142 -13.23 -12.65 3.19
N LEU A 143 -12.13 -11.97 2.90
CA LEU A 143 -12.11 -10.62 2.34
C LEU A 143 -12.23 -10.69 0.82
N VAL A 144 -13.44 -10.95 0.32
CA VAL A 144 -13.71 -11.16 -1.11
C VAL A 144 -14.91 -10.35 -1.57
N THR A 145 -14.85 -9.89 -2.81
CA THR A 145 -15.95 -9.26 -3.54
C THR A 145 -15.93 -9.76 -4.99
N GLU A 146 -16.96 -9.45 -5.77
CA GLU A 146 -16.96 -9.74 -7.19
C GLU A 146 -16.72 -8.44 -7.98
N ILE A 147 -15.73 -8.46 -8.87
CA ILE A 147 -15.42 -7.37 -9.79
C ILE A 147 -15.23 -7.95 -11.18
N ASN A 148 -15.96 -7.40 -12.16
CA ASN A 148 -15.95 -7.89 -13.54
C ASN A 148 -16.24 -9.38 -13.67
N GLY A 149 -17.11 -9.91 -12.80
CA GLY A 149 -17.48 -11.33 -12.77
C GLY A 149 -16.41 -12.26 -12.17
N LYS A 150 -15.37 -11.71 -11.55
CA LYS A 150 -14.29 -12.48 -10.94
C LYS A 150 -14.28 -12.35 -9.41
N PRO A 151 -14.01 -13.43 -8.67
CA PRO A 151 -13.79 -13.33 -7.23
C PRO A 151 -12.48 -12.55 -6.99
N THR A 152 -12.57 -11.48 -6.22
CA THR A 152 -11.49 -10.49 -6.06
C THR A 152 -11.26 -10.23 -4.58
N ALA A 153 -10.02 -10.35 -4.12
CA ALA A 153 -9.67 -10.01 -2.76
C ALA A 153 -9.88 -8.50 -2.52
N LYS A 154 -10.46 -8.17 -1.38
CA LYS A 154 -10.55 -6.76 -0.93
C LYS A 154 -9.19 -6.28 -0.48
N ILE A 155 -8.91 -4.99 -0.71
CA ILE A 155 -7.66 -4.37 -0.28
C ILE A 155 -7.91 -3.34 0.82
N MET A 156 -6.82 -2.95 1.49
CA MET A 156 -6.80 -1.88 2.47
C MET A 156 -5.54 -1.04 2.28
N TYR A 157 -5.71 0.27 2.08
CA TYR A 157 -4.61 1.22 2.13
C TYR A 157 -4.28 1.52 3.58
N PHE A 158 -2.99 1.70 3.87
CA PHE A 158 -2.48 1.78 5.24
C PHE A 158 -1.52 2.96 5.37
N ASN A 159 -1.69 3.76 6.43
CA ASN A 159 -0.79 4.86 6.75
C ASN A 159 -0.23 4.74 8.18
N GLY A 160 1.08 4.91 8.28
CA GLY A 160 1.75 5.16 9.54
C GLY A 160 1.86 6.66 9.78
N LEU A 161 1.43 7.12 10.94
CA LEU A 161 1.37 8.54 11.26
C LEU A 161 2.61 9.08 11.99
N SER A 162 3.55 8.20 12.38
CA SER A 162 4.68 8.56 13.24
C SER A 162 4.22 9.35 14.48
N ARG A 163 3.08 8.95 15.04
CA ARG A 163 2.41 9.61 16.16
C ARG A 163 1.73 8.58 17.05
N SER A 164 2.04 8.61 18.34
CA SER A 164 1.34 7.82 19.34
C SER A 164 0.19 8.59 19.97
N ARG A 165 -0.84 7.85 20.39
CA ARG A 165 -1.98 8.47 21.09
C ARG A 165 -1.58 9.08 22.43
N THR A 166 -0.62 8.49 23.12
CA THR A 166 -0.24 8.89 24.48
C THR A 166 0.81 9.99 24.54
N ASN A 167 1.77 9.99 23.59
CA ASN A 167 2.94 10.84 23.64
C ASN A 167 3.07 11.79 22.44
N GLY A 168 2.12 11.79 21.51
CA GLY A 168 2.19 12.62 20.31
C GLY A 168 3.21 12.13 19.29
N ASP A 169 3.83 13.04 18.58
CA ASP A 169 4.77 12.71 17.49
C ASP A 169 5.97 11.91 17.98
N ILE A 170 6.37 10.91 17.18
CA ILE A 170 7.48 10.02 17.48
C ILE A 170 8.71 10.55 16.74
N ASP A 171 9.55 11.32 17.42
CA ASP A 171 10.65 12.06 16.81
C ASP A 171 11.66 11.17 16.07
N TYR A 172 12.01 10.01 16.63
CA TYR A 172 12.95 9.07 16.00
C TYR A 172 12.35 8.34 14.78
N LEU A 173 11.04 8.47 14.55
CA LEU A 173 10.33 8.00 13.36
C LEU A 173 9.82 9.18 12.52
N TYR A 174 10.56 10.26 12.45
CA TYR A 174 10.17 11.43 11.67
C TYR A 174 9.90 11.06 10.20
N ASN A 175 8.78 11.56 9.68
CA ASN A 175 8.39 11.42 8.28
C ASN A 175 7.99 12.78 7.72
N PRO A 176 8.80 13.37 6.80
CA PRO A 176 8.47 14.66 6.18
C PRO A 176 7.30 14.56 5.19
N TYR A 177 6.86 13.36 4.83
CA TYR A 177 5.89 13.09 3.78
C TYR A 177 4.52 12.61 4.29
N ILE A 178 4.21 12.77 5.58
CA ILE A 178 2.92 12.27 6.13
C ILE A 178 1.72 12.82 5.33
N GLN A 179 1.71 14.11 5.01
CA GLN A 179 0.60 14.72 4.26
C GLN A 179 0.55 14.21 2.81
N ASP A 180 1.69 14.00 2.16
CA ASP A 180 1.73 13.41 0.82
C ASP A 180 1.27 11.94 0.84
N ASN A 181 1.70 11.17 1.83
CA ASN A 181 1.25 9.78 2.00
C ASN A 181 -0.27 9.71 2.23
N LEU A 182 -0.81 10.55 3.09
CA LEU A 182 -2.26 10.63 3.35
C LEU A 182 -3.04 11.07 2.11
N ALA A 183 -2.51 12.03 1.34
CA ALA A 183 -3.10 12.45 0.09
C ALA A 183 -3.14 11.30 -0.92
N PHE A 184 -2.05 10.55 -1.05
CA PHE A 184 -1.98 9.43 -1.96
C PHE A 184 -2.97 8.32 -1.59
N SER A 185 -3.03 7.93 -0.32
CA SER A 185 -4.00 6.95 0.16
C SER A 185 -5.45 7.38 -0.03
N LEU A 186 -5.78 8.65 0.25
CA LEU A 186 -7.15 9.14 0.08
C LEU A 186 -7.55 9.18 -1.40
N GLN A 187 -6.67 9.64 -2.28
CA GLN A 187 -6.95 9.67 -3.72
C GLN A 187 -7.11 8.26 -4.28
N MET A 188 -6.28 7.30 -3.84
CA MET A 188 -6.44 5.89 -4.18
C MET A 188 -7.75 5.32 -3.65
N GLN A 189 -8.14 5.64 -2.42
CA GLN A 189 -9.40 5.19 -1.81
C GLN A 189 -10.61 5.68 -2.61
N LEU A 190 -10.67 6.97 -2.91
CA LEU A 190 -11.77 7.56 -3.65
C LEU A 190 -11.86 7.03 -5.08
N ALA A 191 -10.73 6.86 -5.76
CA ALA A 191 -10.67 6.23 -7.07
C ALA A 191 -11.18 4.78 -7.03
N SER A 192 -10.72 4.00 -6.03
CA SER A 192 -11.18 2.61 -5.83
C SER A 192 -12.69 2.54 -5.62
N GLU A 193 -13.25 3.39 -4.79
CA GLU A 193 -14.69 3.41 -4.51
C GLU A 193 -15.52 3.86 -5.72
N SER A 194 -14.99 4.80 -6.50
CA SER A 194 -15.67 5.30 -7.71
C SER A 194 -15.64 4.29 -8.86
N MET A 195 -14.48 3.68 -9.11
CA MET A 195 -14.28 2.78 -10.24
C MET A 195 -14.74 1.34 -9.94
N TYR A 196 -14.49 0.88 -8.72
CA TYR A 196 -14.70 -0.51 -8.29
C TYR A 196 -15.34 -0.58 -6.90
N PRO A 197 -16.63 -0.22 -6.76
CA PRO A 197 -17.32 -0.24 -5.47
C PRO A 197 -17.19 -1.59 -4.77
N GLY A 198 -16.87 -1.57 -3.48
CA GLY A 198 -16.67 -2.75 -2.65
C GLY A 198 -15.27 -3.35 -2.66
N PHE A 199 -14.36 -2.82 -3.48
CA PHE A 199 -12.97 -3.29 -3.56
C PHE A 199 -12.14 -2.88 -2.34
N ALA A 200 -12.16 -1.60 -1.97
CA ALA A 200 -11.34 -1.06 -0.90
C ALA A 200 -12.08 -1.08 0.45
N ARG A 201 -11.39 -1.58 1.47
CA ARG A 201 -11.75 -1.41 2.88
C ARG A 201 -11.35 0.01 3.31
N HIS A 202 -11.77 0.45 4.52
CA HIS A 202 -11.33 1.74 5.05
C HIS A 202 -9.80 1.82 5.16
N ILE A 203 -9.24 2.99 4.93
CA ILE A 203 -7.83 3.28 5.16
C ILE A 203 -7.52 3.05 6.64
N TYR A 204 -6.48 2.27 6.92
CA TYR A 204 -6.07 1.95 8.29
C TYR A 204 -4.92 2.85 8.73
N LEU A 205 -5.06 3.47 9.90
CA LEU A 205 -4.07 4.39 10.45
C LEU A 205 -3.44 3.78 11.71
N ARG A 206 -2.10 3.75 11.78
CA ARG A 206 -1.31 3.27 12.93
C ARG A 206 -0.19 4.22 13.31
N ALA A 207 0.44 3.96 14.48
CA ALA A 207 1.34 4.90 15.13
C ALA A 207 2.73 4.99 14.49
N TYR A 208 3.29 3.90 13.96
CA TYR A 208 4.67 3.90 13.48
C TYR A 208 4.79 4.45 12.05
N ARG A 209 6.02 4.41 11.50
CA ARG A 209 6.34 5.02 10.21
C ARG A 209 6.19 4.08 9.00
N TYR A 210 6.48 2.78 9.18
CA TYR A 210 6.33 1.73 8.16
C TYR A 210 7.03 2.05 6.81
N ASN A 211 8.20 2.67 6.84
CA ASN A 211 8.98 3.06 5.66
C ASN A 211 8.27 4.03 4.69
N LEU A 212 7.16 4.64 5.10
CA LEU A 212 6.43 5.61 4.26
C LEU A 212 7.15 6.95 4.12
N HIS A 213 8.26 7.13 4.80
CA HIS A 213 9.15 8.30 4.69
C HIS A 213 10.14 8.22 3.53
N LEU A 214 10.18 7.12 2.81
CA LEU A 214 11.13 6.92 1.72
C LEU A 214 10.80 7.79 0.51
N LEU A 215 9.53 7.98 0.20
CA LEU A 215 9.05 8.84 -0.88
C LEU A 215 7.71 9.51 -0.50
N PRO A 216 7.39 10.67 -1.10
CA PRO A 216 6.08 11.29 -0.94
C PRO A 216 4.92 10.36 -1.35
N LYS A 217 5.03 9.71 -2.50
CA LYS A 217 4.08 8.71 -3.00
C LYS A 217 4.46 7.30 -2.53
N SER A 218 4.51 7.13 -1.21
CA SER A 218 4.67 5.83 -0.58
C SER A 218 3.32 5.27 -0.16
N LEU A 219 3.12 3.98 -0.40
CA LEU A 219 1.88 3.29 -0.12
C LEU A 219 2.18 1.92 0.49
N LEU A 220 1.57 1.60 1.63
CA LEU A 220 1.47 0.25 2.13
C LEU A 220 0.08 -0.29 1.80
N VAL A 221 0.01 -1.43 1.15
CA VAL A 221 -1.23 -2.08 0.75
C VAL A 221 -1.33 -3.44 1.44
N GLU A 222 -2.40 -3.64 2.17
CA GLU A 222 -2.84 -4.93 2.69
C GLU A 222 -3.83 -5.53 1.70
N ALA A 223 -3.39 -6.46 0.87
CA ALA A 223 -4.24 -7.10 -0.13
C ALA A 223 -4.74 -8.43 0.41
N GLY A 224 -6.07 -8.57 0.56
CA GLY A 224 -6.68 -9.77 1.11
C GLY A 224 -6.11 -10.19 2.46
N ALA A 225 -6.18 -11.47 2.74
CA ALA A 225 -5.67 -12.10 3.96
C ALA A 225 -5.28 -13.56 3.70
N GLN A 226 -4.79 -14.27 4.72
CA GLN A 226 -4.41 -15.70 4.65
C GLN A 226 -5.57 -16.61 4.21
N THR A 227 -6.80 -16.14 4.32
CA THR A 227 -8.01 -16.88 3.93
C THR A 227 -8.37 -16.73 2.47
N ASN A 228 -7.75 -15.80 1.75
CA ASN A 228 -7.94 -15.63 0.32
C ASN A 228 -7.19 -16.70 -0.48
N THR A 229 -7.68 -16.97 -1.69
CA THR A 229 -6.97 -17.79 -2.68
C THR A 229 -5.98 -16.94 -3.48
N VAL A 230 -4.98 -17.60 -4.08
CA VAL A 230 -4.03 -16.94 -4.99
C VAL A 230 -4.75 -16.30 -6.17
N GLU A 231 -5.78 -16.96 -6.73
CA GLU A 231 -6.61 -16.39 -7.81
C GLU A 231 -7.29 -15.09 -7.41
N GLU A 232 -7.92 -15.04 -6.23
CA GLU A 232 -8.55 -13.82 -5.72
C GLU A 232 -7.53 -12.68 -5.56
N MET A 233 -6.31 -13.00 -5.16
CA MET A 233 -5.22 -12.04 -5.03
C MET A 233 -4.75 -11.52 -6.39
N MET A 234 -4.58 -12.40 -7.39
CA MET A 234 -4.19 -12.01 -8.74
C MET A 234 -5.27 -11.11 -9.38
N ASN A 235 -6.55 -11.44 -9.21
CA ASN A 235 -7.66 -10.61 -9.67
C ASN A 235 -7.65 -9.23 -8.99
N ALA A 236 -7.30 -9.16 -7.71
CA ALA A 236 -7.17 -7.88 -6.99
C ALA A 236 -6.03 -7.01 -7.57
N MET A 237 -4.96 -7.59 -8.06
CA MET A 237 -3.85 -6.84 -8.67
C MET A 237 -4.26 -6.18 -9.99
N GLU A 238 -5.12 -6.81 -10.79
CA GLU A 238 -5.67 -6.20 -11.99
C GLU A 238 -6.45 -4.92 -11.67
N VAL A 239 -7.25 -4.95 -10.61
CA VAL A 239 -8.04 -3.80 -10.13
C VAL A 239 -7.14 -2.72 -9.53
N LEU A 240 -6.15 -3.12 -8.73
CA LEU A 240 -5.19 -2.19 -8.11
C LEU A 240 -4.34 -1.48 -9.18
N ALA A 241 -3.88 -2.20 -10.19
CA ALA A 241 -3.12 -1.62 -11.28
C ALA A 241 -3.92 -0.56 -12.06
N ASP A 242 -5.19 -0.83 -12.36
CA ASP A 242 -6.08 0.13 -13.01
C ASP A 242 -6.32 1.37 -12.15
N THR A 243 -6.58 1.18 -10.87
CA THR A 243 -6.82 2.28 -9.92
C THR A 243 -5.56 3.14 -9.77
N LEU A 244 -4.41 2.51 -9.63
CA LEU A 244 -3.12 3.20 -9.53
C LEU A 244 -2.83 4.01 -10.79
N TYR A 245 -3.02 3.41 -11.97
CA TYR A 245 -2.86 4.10 -13.25
C TYR A 245 -3.72 5.35 -13.33
N HIS A 246 -4.99 5.25 -12.96
CA HIS A 246 -5.92 6.39 -12.94
C HIS A 246 -5.45 7.55 -12.05
N VAL A 247 -4.87 7.23 -10.88
CA VAL A 247 -4.42 8.26 -9.92
C VAL A 247 -3.11 8.91 -10.34
N ILE A 248 -2.14 8.14 -10.85
CA ILE A 248 -0.77 8.63 -11.08
C ILE A 248 -0.48 9.04 -12.52
N MET A 249 -1.35 8.69 -13.48
CA MET A 249 -1.16 9.02 -14.89
C MET A 249 -2.16 10.08 -15.33
N ASP A 250 -1.73 10.97 -16.23
CA ASP A 250 -2.66 11.85 -16.93
C ASP A 250 -3.52 11.01 -17.87
N GLU A 251 -4.83 11.22 -17.83
CA GLU A 251 -5.74 10.68 -18.83
C GLU A 251 -5.66 11.60 -20.06
N ASP A 252 -5.31 11.04 -21.21
CA ASP A 252 -5.32 11.72 -22.52
C ASP A 252 -6.75 12.03 -22.99
#